data_dd6034044e56af026f34494e399c04c3
#
_entry.id   dd6034044e56af026f34494e399c04c3
#
_cell.length_a   1.000
_cell.length_b   1.000
_cell.length_c   1.000
_cell.angle_alpha   90.00
_cell.angle_beta   90.00
_cell.angle_gamma   90.00
#
_symmetry.space_group_name_H-M   'P 1'
#
loop_
_entity.id
_entity.type
_entity.pdbx_description
1 polymer ?
#
loop_
_entity_poly.entity_id
_entity_poly.type
_entity_poly.pdbx_seq_one_letter_code
_entity_poly.pdbx_strand_id
1 'polypeptide(L)'
;MITRTDAGLLVRSATTEVAFEGVRIVSIKDAVTGEEFLDRGLGADVPGLTLIHQNGKESALGVHPLASEVHTHVLSERIAEIVLNDWECDVSLRVSIDDESGDILVEPSAWTLQGGIYGLALNIPGIRSDLDVVGPFQQGARLPITHPQMQGKRADWPNTWEAGFLVFQGRGSGFSVQTWDDHFIFKQVRIGHAQDPHTVSFVTQAYGPLERNQCVGNLAWRIAVHRGEWEVAVARYRDWYWRAYRLDEALALRPSWLSEIKLAISWCPTDMGLLDALAHRIEPSQVFIHLPRWRPFKYDQDYPTYTASSEARAFIAKARAMGFHVAPHTNSCQISPDHPFFFQARDFCTRSPTDLRWGGWSWLPLEGWSSFGPPQSASQMASHKDWNVLVNVHPAWSPWRRELTRQVAELIRELDLDSIFVDVSQYIHNSDNAVLEGLTYAEGSLKLIRELVELAPGFCVAGEGRNEISTQYLSVVQFHLYNFAHVAAINSEDVAWVTEATVPVNQMVFGDLSRGIGYNYGRGENRRVMIEATLRQGAVPTLIFQSRDPVAELDGEEARTILARALD
;
A
#
# COMPACT_ATOMS: atom_id res chain seq x y z
N MET A 1 -10.59 29.07 -15.32
CA MET A 1 -10.05 30.47 -15.33
C MET A 1 -9.45 30.75 -13.96
N ILE A 2 -8.27 31.33 -13.95
CA ILE A 2 -7.55 31.72 -12.74
C ILE A 2 -7.63 33.23 -12.59
N THR A 3 -8.01 33.69 -11.40
CA THR A 3 -8.21 35.12 -11.11
C THR A 3 -7.53 35.47 -9.78
N ARG A 4 -6.72 36.53 -9.76
CA ARG A 4 -6.20 37.12 -8.52
C ARG A 4 -7.32 37.89 -7.83
N THR A 5 -7.45 37.70 -6.51
CA THR A 5 -8.39 38.44 -5.65
C THR A 5 -7.61 39.22 -4.59
N ASP A 6 -8.29 40.10 -3.84
CA ASP A 6 -7.67 40.84 -2.74
C ASP A 6 -7.13 39.90 -1.63
N ALA A 7 -7.78 38.74 -1.46
CA ALA A 7 -7.38 37.73 -0.45
C ALA A 7 -6.36 36.68 -0.96
N GLY A 8 -6.13 36.57 -2.28
CA GLY A 8 -5.23 35.60 -2.85
C GLY A 8 -5.59 35.17 -4.27
N LEU A 9 -5.90 33.87 -4.46
CA LEU A 9 -6.14 33.29 -5.78
C LEU A 9 -7.48 32.54 -5.82
N LEU A 10 -8.26 32.75 -6.86
CA LEU A 10 -9.44 31.94 -7.18
C LEU A 10 -9.19 31.16 -8.48
N VAL A 11 -9.36 29.87 -8.42
CA VAL A 11 -9.18 28.94 -9.55
C VAL A 11 -10.50 28.22 -9.81
N ARG A 12 -11.05 28.38 -11.02
CA ARG A 12 -12.35 27.82 -11.39
C ARG A 12 -12.27 27.06 -12.70
N SER A 13 -12.64 25.80 -12.68
CA SER A 13 -12.88 24.96 -13.85
C SER A 13 -14.39 24.82 -14.11
N ALA A 14 -14.79 23.91 -14.99
CA ALA A 14 -16.20 23.64 -15.27
C ALA A 14 -16.94 23.02 -14.06
N THR A 15 -16.26 22.25 -13.25
CA THR A 15 -16.87 21.48 -12.14
C THR A 15 -16.34 21.87 -10.77
N THR A 16 -15.12 22.39 -10.69
CA THR A 16 -14.38 22.60 -9.45
C THR A 16 -13.97 24.05 -9.30
N GLU A 17 -14.17 24.61 -8.11
CA GLU A 17 -13.66 25.92 -7.73
C GLU A 17 -12.82 25.77 -6.44
N VAL A 18 -11.59 26.31 -6.44
CA VAL A 18 -10.70 26.32 -5.28
C VAL A 18 -10.22 27.74 -5.03
N ALA A 19 -10.30 28.18 -3.77
CA ALA A 19 -9.78 29.48 -3.36
C ALA A 19 -8.59 29.32 -2.42
N PHE A 20 -7.58 30.17 -2.61
CA PHE A 20 -6.36 30.23 -1.81
C PHE A 20 -6.24 31.59 -1.11
N GLU A 21 -5.87 31.57 0.15
CA GLU A 21 -5.34 32.72 0.89
C GLU A 21 -3.86 32.48 1.17
N GLY A 22 -2.98 33.22 0.48
CA GLY A 22 -1.57 32.86 0.43
C GLY A 22 -1.37 31.44 -0.09
N VAL A 23 -0.67 30.60 0.65
CA VAL A 23 -0.43 29.18 0.29
C VAL A 23 -1.51 28.22 0.86
N ARG A 24 -2.53 28.74 1.54
CA ARG A 24 -3.58 27.94 2.20
C ARG A 24 -4.80 27.80 1.30
N ILE A 25 -5.30 26.58 1.13
CA ILE A 25 -6.61 26.31 0.53
C ILE A 25 -7.68 26.64 1.57
N VAL A 26 -8.62 27.54 1.22
CA VAL A 26 -9.67 28.04 2.12
C VAL A 26 -11.08 27.74 1.64
N SER A 27 -11.24 27.25 0.41
CA SER A 27 -12.53 26.85 -0.14
C SER A 27 -12.32 25.81 -1.24
N ILE A 28 -13.15 24.80 -1.26
CA ILE A 28 -13.31 23.83 -2.35
C ILE A 28 -14.81 23.71 -2.60
N LYS A 29 -15.26 24.06 -3.83
CA LYS A 29 -16.68 24.08 -4.20
C LYS A 29 -16.97 23.32 -5.46
N ASP A 30 -18.20 22.81 -5.53
CA ASP A 30 -18.83 22.50 -6.82
C ASP A 30 -19.10 23.81 -7.57
N ALA A 31 -18.38 24.02 -8.67
CA ALA A 31 -18.51 25.26 -9.46
C ALA A 31 -19.88 25.45 -10.10
N VAL A 32 -20.74 24.42 -10.16
CA VAL A 32 -22.07 24.45 -10.76
C VAL A 32 -23.16 24.62 -9.72
N THR A 33 -23.10 23.89 -8.59
CA THR A 33 -24.13 23.98 -7.54
C THR A 33 -23.83 25.02 -6.49
N GLY A 34 -22.55 25.40 -6.35
CA GLY A 34 -22.07 26.29 -5.28
C GLY A 34 -21.89 25.56 -3.93
N GLU A 35 -22.04 24.21 -3.87
CA GLU A 35 -21.81 23.46 -2.65
C GLU A 35 -20.37 23.61 -2.18
N GLU A 36 -20.18 24.00 -0.91
CA GLU A 36 -18.88 24.18 -0.26
C GLU A 36 -18.54 22.92 0.55
N PHE A 37 -17.34 22.41 0.40
CA PHE A 37 -16.88 21.22 1.11
C PHE A 37 -15.97 21.52 2.31
N LEU A 38 -15.53 22.78 2.46
CA LEU A 38 -14.77 23.22 3.61
C LEU A 38 -15.62 24.13 4.50
N ASP A 39 -15.41 24.06 5.81
CA ASP A 39 -15.93 24.99 6.80
C ASP A 39 -14.80 25.89 7.30
N ARG A 40 -14.85 27.17 6.97
CA ARG A 40 -13.83 28.16 7.34
C ARG A 40 -13.67 28.34 8.86
N GLY A 41 -14.69 27.98 9.63
CA GLY A 41 -14.65 28.00 11.10
C GLY A 41 -13.85 26.87 11.70
N LEU A 42 -13.57 25.82 10.92
CA LEU A 42 -12.77 24.66 11.33
C LEU A 42 -11.35 24.77 10.75
N GLY A 43 -10.33 24.46 11.53
CA GLY A 43 -8.94 24.44 11.06
C GLY A 43 -8.36 25.81 10.64
N ALA A 44 -8.93 26.92 11.14
CA ALA A 44 -8.51 28.28 10.74
C ALA A 44 -7.03 28.59 11.06
N ASP A 45 -6.51 27.98 12.13
CA ASP A 45 -5.12 28.16 12.59
C ASP A 45 -4.13 27.17 11.96
N VAL A 46 -4.59 26.27 11.10
CA VAL A 46 -3.73 25.28 10.43
C VAL A 46 -2.99 25.94 9.27
N PRO A 47 -1.65 25.79 9.18
CA PRO A 47 -0.88 26.34 8.06
C PRO A 47 -1.26 25.62 6.75
N GLY A 48 -1.19 26.31 5.61
CA GLY A 48 -1.42 25.72 4.30
C GLY A 48 -0.34 24.71 3.91
N LEU A 49 0.89 24.95 4.34
CA LEU A 49 2.04 24.10 4.06
C LEU A 49 2.83 23.84 5.34
N THR A 50 3.42 22.63 5.44
CA THR A 50 4.32 22.26 6.54
C THR A 50 5.55 21.57 5.96
N LEU A 51 6.73 22.11 6.28
CA LEU A 51 8.01 21.49 5.97
C LEU A 51 8.34 20.43 7.03
N ILE A 52 8.74 19.24 6.60
CA ILE A 52 9.08 18.11 7.47
C ILE A 52 10.57 17.83 7.31
N HIS A 53 11.28 17.84 8.43
CA HIS A 53 12.72 17.55 8.48
C HIS A 53 12.99 16.09 8.83
N GLN A 54 14.17 15.61 8.47
CA GLN A 54 14.64 14.23 8.74
C GLN A 54 14.52 13.84 10.22
N ASN A 55 14.79 14.77 11.14
CA ASN A 55 14.69 14.55 12.59
C ASN A 55 13.26 14.58 13.14
N GLY A 56 12.26 14.68 12.28
CA GLY A 56 10.84 14.74 12.65
C GLY A 56 10.35 16.13 13.06
N LYS A 57 11.21 17.17 13.04
CA LYS A 57 10.74 18.56 13.24
C LYS A 57 9.79 18.94 12.11
N GLU A 58 8.70 19.57 12.45
CA GLU A 58 7.73 20.14 11.53
C GLU A 58 7.72 21.65 11.65
N SER A 59 7.85 22.36 10.54
CA SER A 59 7.85 23.82 10.46
C SER A 59 6.64 24.29 9.67
N ALA A 60 5.74 25.03 10.30
CA ALA A 60 4.59 25.66 9.68
C ALA A 60 5.05 26.83 8.81
N LEU A 61 4.66 26.85 7.53
CA LEU A 61 5.14 27.82 6.56
C LEU A 61 4.08 28.92 6.32
N GLY A 62 4.54 30.17 6.13
CA GLY A 62 3.68 31.31 5.85
C GLY A 62 2.85 31.82 7.02
N VAL A 63 3.16 31.43 8.24
CA VAL A 63 2.39 31.81 9.44
C VAL A 63 2.99 32.98 10.20
N HIS A 64 4.25 33.32 9.94
CA HIS A 64 4.94 34.39 10.69
C HIS A 64 4.94 35.70 9.88
N PRO A 65 4.12 36.71 10.25
CA PRO A 65 3.89 37.89 9.42
C PRO A 65 5.14 38.77 9.20
N LEU A 66 6.18 38.62 10.02
CA LEU A 66 7.43 39.38 9.89
C LEU A 66 8.57 38.59 9.22
N ALA A 67 8.36 37.30 8.97
CA ALA A 67 9.37 36.40 8.44
C ALA A 67 8.95 35.71 7.13
N SER A 68 7.75 36.01 6.62
CA SER A 68 7.20 35.38 5.42
C SER A 68 6.64 36.42 4.45
N GLU A 69 7.06 36.35 3.21
CA GLU A 69 6.51 37.16 2.11
C GLU A 69 5.84 36.24 1.09
N VAL A 70 4.60 36.59 0.69
CA VAL A 70 3.82 35.85 -0.29
C VAL A 70 3.59 36.68 -1.54
N HIS A 71 4.00 36.14 -2.68
CA HIS A 71 3.78 36.76 -3.99
C HIS A 71 2.92 35.85 -4.88
N THR A 72 1.89 36.39 -5.48
CA THR A 72 1.01 35.66 -6.39
C THR A 72 1.17 36.17 -7.81
N HIS A 73 1.52 35.31 -8.73
CA HIS A 73 1.72 35.56 -10.14
C HIS A 73 0.71 34.76 -10.97
N VAL A 74 -0.20 35.44 -11.68
CA VAL A 74 -1.06 34.80 -12.66
C VAL A 74 -0.32 34.81 -13.99
N LEU A 75 0.13 33.65 -14.43
CA LEU A 75 0.95 33.49 -15.65
C LEU A 75 0.08 33.34 -16.91
N SER A 76 -1.13 32.78 -16.76
CA SER A 76 -2.15 32.68 -17.81
C SER A 76 -3.53 32.46 -17.20
N GLU A 77 -4.56 32.34 -18.01
CA GLU A 77 -5.91 31.97 -17.53
C GLU A 77 -5.98 30.57 -16.86
N ARG A 78 -4.94 29.76 -17.05
CA ARG A 78 -4.89 28.37 -16.57
C ARG A 78 -3.70 28.05 -15.67
N ILE A 79 -2.77 28.97 -15.48
CA ILE A 79 -1.56 28.74 -14.68
C ILE A 79 -1.29 29.94 -13.79
N ALA A 80 -1.08 29.70 -12.53
CA ALA A 80 -0.57 30.66 -11.56
C ALA A 80 0.53 30.04 -10.71
N GLU A 81 1.30 30.90 -10.08
CA GLU A 81 2.34 30.54 -9.11
C GLU A 81 2.19 31.41 -7.87
N ILE A 82 2.21 30.78 -6.70
CA ILE A 82 2.30 31.44 -5.40
C ILE A 82 3.68 31.17 -4.86
N VAL A 83 4.49 32.21 -4.72
CA VAL A 83 5.84 32.14 -4.16
C VAL A 83 5.77 32.58 -2.70
N LEU A 84 6.28 31.75 -1.82
CA LEU A 84 6.44 32.05 -0.41
C LEU A 84 7.92 32.06 -0.06
N ASN A 85 8.43 33.21 0.33
CA ASN A 85 9.74 33.33 0.95
C ASN A 85 9.55 33.28 2.48
N ASP A 86 10.02 32.22 3.10
CA ASP A 86 9.87 31.96 4.54
C ASP A 86 11.26 31.78 5.19
N TRP A 87 11.34 32.04 6.48
CA TRP A 87 12.58 31.88 7.25
C TRP A 87 13.20 30.47 7.11
N GLU A 88 12.36 29.43 7.06
CA GLU A 88 12.82 28.04 7.00
C GLU A 88 13.19 27.63 5.56
N CYS A 89 12.45 28.12 4.55
CA CYS A 89 12.66 27.73 3.15
C CYS A 89 11.93 28.66 2.18
N ASP A 90 12.32 28.63 0.92
CA ASP A 90 11.55 29.17 -0.19
C ASP A 90 10.60 28.11 -0.73
N VAL A 91 9.38 28.48 -1.05
CA VAL A 91 8.35 27.61 -1.63
C VAL A 91 7.80 28.20 -2.92
N SER A 92 7.63 27.36 -3.92
CA SER A 92 6.78 27.62 -5.08
C SER A 92 5.59 26.67 -5.03
N LEU A 93 4.39 27.24 -5.06
CA LEU A 93 3.13 26.53 -5.21
C LEU A 93 2.56 26.84 -6.59
N ARG A 94 2.84 25.96 -7.55
CA ARG A 94 2.24 26.07 -8.87
C ARG A 94 0.81 25.56 -8.84
N VAL A 95 -0.12 26.35 -9.36
CA VAL A 95 -1.53 26.00 -9.47
C VAL A 95 -1.94 26.08 -10.93
N SER A 96 -2.54 25.02 -11.44
CA SER A 96 -2.97 24.96 -12.83
C SER A 96 -4.31 24.24 -13.00
N ILE A 97 -4.95 24.44 -14.16
CA ILE A 97 -6.14 23.69 -14.56
C ILE A 97 -5.71 22.73 -15.66
N ASP A 98 -5.90 21.44 -15.43
CA ASP A 98 -5.62 20.38 -16.39
C ASP A 98 -6.47 20.52 -17.65
N ASP A 99 -5.86 20.40 -18.83
CA ASP A 99 -6.52 20.68 -20.10
C ASP A 99 -7.58 19.63 -20.48
N GLU A 100 -7.35 18.37 -20.10
CA GLU A 100 -8.23 17.27 -20.48
C GLU A 100 -9.34 17.06 -19.44
N SER A 101 -8.98 17.00 -18.17
CA SER A 101 -9.91 16.65 -17.10
C SER A 101 -10.62 17.85 -16.49
N GLY A 102 -10.02 19.03 -16.57
CA GLY A 102 -10.48 20.23 -15.86
C GLY A 102 -10.16 20.19 -14.36
N ASP A 103 -9.37 19.26 -13.88
CA ASP A 103 -8.93 19.19 -12.49
C ASP A 103 -8.04 20.36 -12.13
N ILE A 104 -8.06 20.76 -10.87
CA ILE A 104 -7.15 21.78 -10.35
C ILE A 104 -5.93 21.06 -9.78
N LEU A 105 -4.77 21.33 -10.40
CA LEU A 105 -3.48 20.78 -9.98
C LEU A 105 -2.80 21.75 -9.03
N VAL A 106 -2.31 21.22 -7.92
CA VAL A 106 -1.53 21.94 -6.90
C VAL A 106 -0.20 21.24 -6.73
N GLU A 107 0.89 21.90 -7.13
CA GLU A 107 2.25 21.34 -7.16
C GLU A 107 3.15 22.14 -6.20
N PRO A 108 3.22 21.77 -4.91
CA PRO A 108 4.11 22.40 -3.96
C PRO A 108 5.54 21.91 -4.13
N SER A 109 6.48 22.83 -4.10
CA SER A 109 7.92 22.55 -4.02
C SER A 109 8.58 23.47 -3.00
N ALA A 110 9.56 22.96 -2.27
CA ALA A 110 10.30 23.71 -1.27
C ALA A 110 11.80 23.54 -1.47
N TRP A 111 12.54 24.60 -1.18
CA TRP A 111 14.00 24.62 -1.20
C TRP A 111 14.55 25.38 0.01
N THR A 112 15.60 24.86 0.64
CA THR A 112 16.29 25.48 1.79
C THR A 112 17.80 25.43 1.63
N LEU A 113 18.49 26.35 2.29
CA LEU A 113 19.95 26.32 2.39
C LEU A 113 20.47 25.21 3.33
N GLN A 114 19.62 24.74 4.23
CA GLN A 114 19.97 23.68 5.19
C GLN A 114 19.54 22.32 4.64
N GLY A 115 20.40 21.33 4.75
CA GLY A 115 20.05 19.95 4.41
C GLY A 115 19.03 19.34 5.38
N GLY A 116 18.56 18.14 5.08
CA GLY A 116 17.69 17.36 5.98
C GLY A 116 16.21 17.53 5.72
N ILE A 117 15.77 18.00 4.54
CA ILE A 117 14.36 17.97 4.16
C ILE A 117 13.93 16.52 3.91
N TYR A 118 12.89 16.10 4.64
CA TYR A 118 12.22 14.81 4.43
C TYR A 118 10.97 14.94 3.57
N GLY A 119 10.16 15.99 3.76
CA GLY A 119 8.92 16.12 3.02
C GLY A 119 8.28 17.50 3.13
N LEU A 120 7.28 17.71 2.26
CA LEU A 120 6.43 18.90 2.23
C LEU A 120 4.97 18.46 2.26
N ALA A 121 4.24 18.90 3.26
CA ALA A 121 2.82 18.64 3.41
C ALA A 121 1.99 19.79 2.83
N LEU A 122 1.07 19.47 1.93
CA LEU A 122 -0.07 20.32 1.55
C LEU A 122 -1.21 20.00 2.51
N ASN A 123 -1.60 20.97 3.32
CA ASN A 123 -2.68 20.80 4.29
C ASN A 123 -4.00 21.35 3.71
N ILE A 124 -5.06 20.56 3.83
CA ILE A 124 -6.43 20.97 3.53
C ILE A 124 -7.19 21.00 4.86
N PRO A 125 -7.29 22.17 5.51
CA PRO A 125 -8.00 22.33 6.76
C PRO A 125 -9.49 22.56 6.55
N GLY A 126 -10.26 22.33 7.60
CA GLY A 126 -11.68 22.70 7.61
C GLY A 126 -12.58 21.79 6.78
N ILE A 127 -12.21 20.55 6.54
CA ILE A 127 -13.09 19.60 5.86
C ILE A 127 -14.37 19.43 6.69
N ARG A 128 -15.53 19.58 6.06
CA ARG A 128 -16.83 19.50 6.75
C ARG A 128 -16.98 18.17 7.51
N SER A 129 -17.55 18.24 8.70
CA SER A 129 -17.72 17.10 9.62
C SER A 129 -18.72 16.04 9.14
N ASP A 130 -19.59 16.40 8.19
CA ASP A 130 -20.58 15.51 7.58
C ASP A 130 -20.06 14.76 6.34
N LEU A 131 -18.77 14.90 6.02
CA LEU A 131 -18.13 14.15 4.96
C LEU A 131 -17.46 12.87 5.47
N ASP A 132 -17.61 11.82 4.69
CA ASP A 132 -16.86 10.57 4.88
C ASP A 132 -15.54 10.65 4.12
N VAL A 133 -14.48 10.09 4.71
CA VAL A 133 -13.22 9.80 4.03
C VAL A 133 -13.32 8.40 3.44
N VAL A 134 -13.16 8.31 2.12
CA VAL A 134 -13.08 7.03 1.39
C VAL A 134 -11.69 6.91 0.78
N GLY A 135 -10.98 5.83 1.10
CA GLY A 135 -9.62 5.65 0.62
C GLY A 135 -9.15 4.20 0.55
N PRO A 136 -8.09 3.96 -0.23
CA PRO A 136 -7.49 2.63 -0.39
C PRO A 136 -6.59 2.29 0.80
N PHE A 137 -7.17 2.26 1.98
CA PHE A 137 -6.49 1.90 3.22
C PHE A 137 -6.59 0.40 3.46
N GLN A 138 -5.59 -0.34 3.05
CA GLN A 138 -5.53 -1.80 3.15
C GLN A 138 -6.84 -2.47 2.72
N GLN A 139 -7.10 -2.37 1.43
CA GLN A 139 -8.23 -2.85 0.63
C GLN A 139 -9.43 -1.88 0.52
N GLY A 140 -9.52 -0.88 1.36
CA GLY A 140 -10.53 0.17 1.24
C GLY A 140 -11.40 0.35 2.46
N ALA A 141 -11.55 1.61 2.85
CA ALA A 141 -12.39 2.01 3.97
C ALA A 141 -13.17 3.28 3.65
N ARG A 142 -14.38 3.39 4.24
CA ARG A 142 -15.22 4.57 4.29
C ARG A 142 -15.61 4.85 5.74
N LEU A 143 -15.21 5.99 6.27
CA LEU A 143 -15.52 6.42 7.64
C LEU A 143 -15.71 7.94 7.69
N PRO A 144 -16.59 8.46 8.55
CA PRO A 144 -16.67 9.89 8.81
C PRO A 144 -15.28 10.46 9.15
N ILE A 145 -14.97 11.65 8.66
CA ILE A 145 -13.68 12.28 8.96
C ILE A 145 -13.44 12.43 10.47
N THR A 146 -14.50 12.57 11.25
CA THR A 146 -14.45 12.68 12.72
C THR A 146 -14.38 11.33 13.44
N HIS A 147 -14.43 10.21 12.72
CA HIS A 147 -14.41 8.89 13.36
C HIS A 147 -13.09 8.66 14.11
N PRO A 148 -13.09 8.09 15.33
CA PRO A 148 -11.89 7.90 16.16
C PRO A 148 -10.75 7.17 15.44
N GLN A 149 -11.06 6.22 14.56
CA GLN A 149 -10.05 5.47 13.78
C GLN A 149 -9.39 6.30 12.67
N MET A 150 -9.97 7.45 12.31
CA MET A 150 -9.38 8.41 11.37
C MET A 150 -8.45 9.41 12.07
N GLN A 151 -8.69 9.67 13.37
CA GLN A 151 -7.92 10.67 14.10
C GLN A 151 -6.46 10.27 14.29
N GLY A 152 -5.54 11.14 13.88
CA GLY A 152 -4.10 10.90 13.95
C GLY A 152 -3.58 9.83 13.00
N LYS A 153 -4.41 9.37 12.06
CA LYS A 153 -4.01 8.34 11.09
C LYS A 153 -2.94 8.87 10.17
N ARG A 154 -1.87 8.07 10.06
CA ARG A 154 -0.82 8.23 9.04
C ARG A 154 -0.80 7.00 8.17
N ALA A 155 -0.78 7.18 6.87
CA ALA A 155 -0.73 6.09 5.92
C ALA A 155 0.29 6.39 4.82
N ASP A 156 1.25 5.48 4.66
CA ASP A 156 2.35 5.60 3.71
C ASP A 156 2.01 4.87 2.41
N TRP A 157 2.22 5.54 1.30
CA TRP A 157 2.12 4.96 -0.02
C TRP A 157 3.39 4.13 -0.34
N PRO A 158 3.26 2.97 -0.96
CA PRO A 158 2.03 2.24 -1.31
C PRO A 158 1.61 1.19 -0.26
N ASN A 159 2.16 1.22 0.95
CA ASN A 159 2.03 0.14 1.94
C ASN A 159 0.67 0.10 2.63
N THR A 160 0.30 1.23 3.24
CA THR A 160 -0.92 1.36 4.06
C THR A 160 -1.92 2.32 3.44
N TRP A 161 -1.49 3.07 2.43
CA TRP A 161 -2.27 3.84 1.48
C TRP A 161 -1.95 3.30 0.08
N GLU A 162 -2.69 2.31 -0.36
CA GLU A 162 -2.32 1.40 -1.45
C GLU A 162 -2.45 2.02 -2.84
N ALA A 163 -3.12 3.17 -2.96
CA ALA A 163 -3.22 3.98 -4.19
C ALA A 163 -3.26 5.47 -3.85
N GLY A 164 -2.72 6.31 -4.72
CA GLY A 164 -2.47 7.73 -4.47
C GLY A 164 -3.70 8.61 -4.53
N PHE A 165 -4.80 8.29 -3.84
CA PHE A 165 -6.00 9.14 -3.79
C PHE A 165 -6.78 9.04 -2.47
N LEU A 166 -7.53 10.10 -2.15
CA LEU A 166 -8.64 10.10 -1.19
C LEU A 166 -9.87 10.74 -1.81
N VAL A 167 -11.03 10.28 -1.40
CA VAL A 167 -12.34 10.86 -1.71
C VAL A 167 -13.00 11.34 -0.43
N PHE A 168 -13.56 12.54 -0.47
CA PHE A 168 -14.35 13.12 0.60
C PHE A 168 -15.80 13.16 0.12
N GLN A 169 -16.62 12.24 0.66
CA GLN A 169 -17.95 11.94 0.16
C GLN A 169 -19.04 12.57 1.04
N GLY A 170 -19.85 13.41 0.45
CA GLY A 170 -21.10 13.92 1.00
C GLY A 170 -22.33 13.20 0.44
N ARG A 171 -23.50 13.81 0.56
CA ARG A 171 -24.76 13.28 0.01
C ARG A 171 -24.86 13.58 -1.49
N GLY A 172 -24.50 12.60 -2.33
CA GLY A 172 -24.65 12.69 -3.79
C GLY A 172 -23.64 13.61 -4.49
N SER A 173 -22.62 14.11 -3.78
CA SER A 173 -21.50 14.88 -4.28
C SER A 173 -20.31 14.75 -3.34
N GLY A 174 -19.14 15.11 -3.82
CA GLY A 174 -17.93 15.13 -3.03
C GLY A 174 -16.77 15.71 -3.80
N PHE A 175 -15.59 15.69 -3.20
CA PHE A 175 -14.36 15.99 -3.90
C PHE A 175 -13.31 14.92 -3.65
N SER A 176 -12.35 14.83 -4.54
CA SER A 176 -11.20 13.94 -4.39
C SER A 176 -9.89 14.72 -4.50
N VAL A 177 -8.88 14.20 -3.82
CA VAL A 177 -7.47 14.58 -4.01
C VAL A 177 -6.73 13.33 -4.49
N GLN A 178 -6.11 13.43 -5.66
CA GLN A 178 -5.47 12.32 -6.36
C GLN A 178 -4.07 12.71 -6.80
N THR A 179 -3.19 11.73 -6.97
CA THR A 179 -1.93 11.90 -7.69
C THR A 179 -1.91 10.98 -8.91
N TRP A 180 -1.72 11.56 -10.09
CA TRP A 180 -1.49 10.77 -11.31
C TRP A 180 0.01 10.72 -11.55
N ASP A 181 0.69 9.96 -10.67
CA ASP A 181 2.14 9.87 -10.58
C ASP A 181 2.63 8.52 -11.11
N ASP A 182 3.25 8.52 -12.27
CA ASP A 182 3.88 7.36 -12.91
C ASP A 182 5.40 7.26 -12.66
N HIS A 183 5.92 8.12 -11.78
CA HIS A 183 7.33 8.13 -11.34
C HIS A 183 7.55 7.50 -9.97
N PHE A 184 6.50 6.98 -9.33
CA PHE A 184 6.55 6.33 -8.02
C PHE A 184 7.14 7.19 -6.90
N ILE A 185 6.83 8.50 -6.90
CA ILE A 185 7.25 9.42 -5.84
C ILE A 185 6.62 8.97 -4.51
N PHE A 186 7.44 8.76 -3.48
CA PHE A 186 6.94 8.42 -2.16
C PHE A 186 6.12 9.55 -1.58
N LYS A 187 5.00 9.17 -0.98
CA LYS A 187 4.01 10.10 -0.45
C LYS A 187 3.29 9.51 0.77
N GLN A 188 2.72 10.35 1.57
CA GLN A 188 1.99 9.97 2.77
C GLN A 188 0.72 10.80 2.88
N VAL A 189 -0.32 10.23 3.46
CA VAL A 189 -1.48 10.99 3.91
C VAL A 189 -1.57 10.96 5.43
N ARG A 190 -1.99 12.08 6.01
CA ARG A 190 -2.24 12.24 7.45
C ARG A 190 -3.63 12.81 7.63
N ILE A 191 -4.45 12.17 8.45
CA ILE A 191 -5.87 12.52 8.64
C ILE A 191 -6.07 12.90 10.10
N GLY A 192 -6.45 14.14 10.32
CA GLY A 192 -6.76 14.69 11.62
C GLY A 192 -5.65 14.52 12.66
N HIS A 193 -5.74 15.25 13.72
CA HIS A 193 -5.00 15.01 14.95
C HIS A 193 -5.85 15.51 16.13
N ALA A 194 -5.46 15.20 17.36
CA ALA A 194 -6.28 15.48 18.54
C ALA A 194 -6.75 16.95 18.69
N GLN A 195 -6.03 17.88 18.08
CA GLN A 195 -6.33 19.32 18.12
C GLN A 195 -7.11 19.82 16.91
N ASP A 196 -7.05 19.09 15.77
CA ASP A 196 -7.77 19.44 14.55
C ASP A 196 -8.17 18.19 13.74
N PRO A 197 -9.34 17.61 14.01
CA PRO A 197 -9.85 16.43 13.31
C PRO A 197 -10.27 16.69 11.87
N HIS A 198 -10.36 17.95 11.45
CA HIS A 198 -10.90 18.34 10.14
C HIS A 198 -9.81 18.65 9.11
N THR A 199 -8.54 18.37 9.42
CA THR A 199 -7.43 18.58 8.51
C THR A 199 -6.95 17.28 7.90
N VAL A 200 -6.70 17.30 6.59
CA VAL A 200 -5.96 16.24 5.90
C VAL A 200 -4.71 16.82 5.26
N SER A 201 -3.58 16.18 5.50
CA SER A 201 -2.28 16.58 4.96
C SER A 201 -1.81 15.57 3.92
N PHE A 202 -1.45 16.06 2.75
CA PHE A 202 -0.89 15.29 1.65
C PHE A 202 0.61 15.59 1.57
N VAL A 203 1.44 14.61 1.94
CA VAL A 203 2.88 14.78 2.07
C VAL A 203 3.59 14.21 0.85
N THR A 204 4.36 15.05 0.17
CA THR A 204 5.35 14.62 -0.83
C THR A 204 6.65 14.35 -0.09
N GLN A 205 7.27 13.17 -0.27
CA GLN A 205 8.53 12.81 0.37
C GLN A 205 9.71 12.99 -0.58
N ALA A 206 10.82 13.43 -0.04
CA ALA A 206 12.09 13.42 -0.73
C ALA A 206 12.74 12.02 -0.65
N TYR A 207 13.50 11.65 -1.66
CA TYR A 207 14.30 10.42 -1.63
C TYR A 207 15.53 10.56 -0.75
N GLY A 208 15.93 9.46 -0.08
CA GLY A 208 17.20 9.39 0.61
C GLY A 208 18.42 9.48 -0.34
N PRO A 209 19.62 9.81 0.18
CA PRO A 209 19.90 10.18 1.56
C PRO A 209 19.45 11.61 1.89
N LEU A 210 18.87 11.80 3.07
CA LEU A 210 18.23 13.08 3.43
C LEU A 210 19.19 14.09 4.08
N GLU A 211 20.31 13.67 4.66
CA GLU A 211 21.21 14.52 5.43
C GLU A 211 21.59 15.83 4.71
N ARG A 212 21.78 15.76 3.40
CA ARG A 212 22.14 16.91 2.56
C ARG A 212 21.02 17.32 1.59
N ASN A 213 19.87 16.71 1.70
CA ASN A 213 18.76 17.01 0.81
C ASN A 213 18.20 18.40 1.11
N GLN A 214 18.21 19.27 0.11
CA GLN A 214 17.80 20.67 0.22
C GLN A 214 16.46 20.97 -0.46
N CYS A 215 15.85 19.99 -1.14
CA CYS A 215 14.63 20.25 -1.88
C CYS A 215 13.64 19.07 -1.81
N VAL A 216 12.36 19.40 -1.99
CA VAL A 216 11.28 18.44 -2.14
C VAL A 216 10.21 19.03 -3.05
N GLY A 217 9.56 18.19 -3.86
CA GLY A 217 8.52 18.62 -4.80
C GLY A 217 8.28 17.61 -5.90
N ASN A 218 7.86 18.09 -7.07
CA ASN A 218 7.61 17.32 -8.29
C ASN A 218 6.43 16.35 -8.21
N LEU A 219 5.46 16.62 -7.33
CA LEU A 219 4.22 15.86 -7.25
C LEU A 219 3.02 16.79 -7.34
N ALA A 220 2.16 16.54 -8.32
CA ALA A 220 0.89 17.27 -8.49
C ALA A 220 -0.23 16.59 -7.69
N TRP A 221 -0.86 17.35 -6.82
CA TRP A 221 -2.09 16.97 -6.13
C TRP A 221 -3.27 17.50 -6.94
N ARG A 222 -4.09 16.59 -7.47
CA ARG A 222 -5.25 16.88 -8.31
C ARG A 222 -6.50 16.98 -7.44
N ILE A 223 -7.13 18.16 -7.43
CA ILE A 223 -8.38 18.41 -6.71
C ILE A 223 -9.51 18.42 -7.74
N ALA A 224 -10.49 17.54 -7.53
CA ALA A 224 -11.64 17.43 -8.44
C ALA A 224 -12.93 17.19 -7.66
N VAL A 225 -13.95 17.96 -7.98
CA VAL A 225 -15.32 17.74 -7.51
C VAL A 225 -16.01 16.71 -8.39
N HIS A 226 -16.78 15.81 -7.79
CA HIS A 226 -17.61 14.83 -8.47
C HIS A 226 -19.05 14.86 -7.95
N ARG A 227 -19.97 14.41 -8.79
CA ARG A 227 -21.38 14.19 -8.45
C ARG A 227 -21.67 12.71 -8.53
N GLY A 228 -22.52 12.24 -7.64
CA GLY A 228 -22.74 10.83 -7.41
C GLY A 228 -21.93 10.35 -6.20
N GLU A 229 -21.79 9.05 -6.08
CA GLU A 229 -21.06 8.42 -4.99
C GLU A 229 -19.55 8.32 -5.32
N TRP A 230 -18.76 7.94 -4.32
CA TRP A 230 -17.29 7.88 -4.36
C TRP A 230 -16.72 7.06 -5.54
N GLU A 231 -17.48 6.11 -6.06
CA GLU A 231 -17.11 5.27 -7.21
C GLU A 231 -16.78 6.10 -8.46
N VAL A 232 -17.42 7.27 -8.61
CA VAL A 232 -17.16 8.17 -9.75
C VAL A 232 -15.71 8.67 -9.73
N ALA A 233 -15.24 9.08 -8.57
CA ALA A 233 -13.85 9.55 -8.41
C ALA A 233 -12.84 8.41 -8.53
N VAL A 234 -13.16 7.23 -7.97
CA VAL A 234 -12.29 6.04 -8.04
C VAL A 234 -12.21 5.49 -9.47
N ALA A 235 -13.31 5.50 -10.24
CA ALA A 235 -13.29 5.10 -11.65
C ALA A 235 -12.32 5.95 -12.49
N ARG A 236 -12.29 7.25 -12.27
CA ARG A 236 -11.34 8.16 -12.96
C ARG A 236 -9.89 7.82 -12.64
N TYR A 237 -9.60 7.53 -11.38
CA TYR A 237 -8.28 7.08 -10.95
C TYR A 237 -7.88 5.76 -11.60
N ARG A 238 -8.80 4.77 -11.61
CA ARG A 238 -8.61 3.48 -12.27
C ARG A 238 -8.29 3.66 -13.75
N ASP A 239 -9.06 4.49 -14.47
CA ASP A 239 -8.85 4.73 -15.90
C ASP A 239 -7.49 5.36 -16.21
N TRP A 240 -7.03 6.27 -15.36
CA TRP A 240 -5.67 6.81 -15.45
C TRP A 240 -4.64 5.70 -15.20
N TYR A 241 -4.75 4.97 -14.09
CA TYR A 241 -3.82 3.92 -13.67
C TYR A 241 -3.65 2.86 -14.75
N TRP A 242 -4.74 2.40 -15.36
CA TRP A 242 -4.72 1.43 -16.44
C TRP A 242 -3.98 1.93 -17.68
N ARG A 243 -4.20 3.18 -18.06
CA ARG A 243 -3.53 3.79 -19.24
C ARG A 243 -2.06 4.07 -18.96
N ALA A 244 -1.73 4.67 -17.81
CA ALA A 244 -0.37 5.07 -17.45
C ALA A 244 0.59 3.88 -17.41
N TYR A 245 0.12 2.74 -16.87
CA TYR A 245 0.94 1.54 -16.71
C TYR A 245 0.69 0.46 -17.78
N ARG A 246 -0.14 0.73 -18.78
CA ARG A 246 -0.43 -0.23 -19.87
C ARG A 246 -0.85 -1.60 -19.35
N LEU A 247 -1.79 -1.60 -18.39
CA LEU A 247 -2.10 -2.80 -17.61
C LEU A 247 -2.76 -3.92 -18.40
N ASP A 248 -3.31 -3.62 -19.57
CA ASP A 248 -3.77 -4.64 -20.52
C ASP A 248 -2.62 -5.59 -20.94
N GLU A 249 -1.40 -5.08 -21.09
CA GLU A 249 -0.23 -5.89 -21.42
C GLU A 249 0.17 -6.78 -20.22
N ALA A 250 0.14 -6.23 -19.01
CA ALA A 250 0.41 -7.01 -17.80
C ALA A 250 -0.67 -8.07 -17.56
N LEU A 251 -1.93 -7.76 -17.86
CA LEU A 251 -3.06 -8.70 -17.76
C LEU A 251 -2.89 -9.89 -18.71
N ALA A 252 -2.35 -9.66 -19.90
CA ALA A 252 -2.09 -10.73 -20.88
C ALA A 252 -1.06 -11.79 -20.42
N LEU A 253 -0.26 -11.50 -19.41
CA LEU A 253 0.69 -12.43 -18.81
C LEU A 253 0.06 -13.34 -17.75
N ARG A 254 -1.19 -13.07 -17.33
CA ARG A 254 -1.87 -13.83 -16.28
C ARG A 254 -2.17 -15.27 -16.74
N PRO A 255 -2.09 -16.25 -15.83
CA PRO A 255 -2.50 -17.61 -16.15
C PRO A 255 -4.01 -17.69 -16.43
N SER A 256 -4.39 -18.47 -17.43
CA SER A 256 -5.80 -18.60 -17.84
C SER A 256 -6.69 -19.22 -16.75
N TRP A 257 -6.15 -20.13 -15.95
CA TRP A 257 -6.86 -20.79 -14.87
C TRP A 257 -7.23 -19.86 -13.68
N LEU A 258 -6.64 -18.67 -13.62
CA LEU A 258 -6.84 -17.74 -12.51
C LEU A 258 -8.32 -17.34 -12.32
N SER A 259 -9.06 -17.18 -13.41
CA SER A 259 -10.49 -16.86 -13.39
C SER A 259 -11.37 -17.99 -12.85
N GLU A 260 -10.89 -19.22 -12.87
CA GLU A 260 -11.61 -20.42 -12.43
C GLU A 260 -11.47 -20.68 -10.92
N ILE A 261 -10.53 -20.00 -10.25
CA ILE A 261 -10.30 -20.19 -8.81
C ILE A 261 -11.54 -19.74 -8.01
N LYS A 262 -12.11 -20.66 -7.27
CA LYS A 262 -13.29 -20.49 -6.40
C LYS A 262 -12.96 -20.59 -4.91
N LEU A 263 -11.89 -21.30 -4.57
CA LEU A 263 -11.45 -21.50 -3.18
C LEU A 263 -9.96 -21.25 -3.05
N ALA A 264 -9.55 -20.61 -1.97
CA ALA A 264 -8.15 -20.53 -1.58
C ALA A 264 -7.92 -21.25 -0.24
N ILE A 265 -6.76 -21.88 -0.12
CA ILE A 265 -6.26 -22.38 1.17
C ILE A 265 -5.05 -21.52 1.53
N SER A 266 -5.21 -20.65 2.50
CA SER A 266 -4.11 -19.84 3.00
C SER A 266 -3.45 -20.54 4.19
N TRP A 267 -2.11 -20.50 4.28
CA TRP A 267 -1.34 -21.19 5.32
C TRP A 267 -1.61 -22.71 5.38
N CYS A 268 -1.65 -23.36 4.21
CA CYS A 268 -1.96 -24.77 4.09
C CYS A 268 -0.90 -25.64 4.80
N PRO A 269 -1.32 -26.59 5.65
CA PRO A 269 -0.41 -27.63 6.16
C PRO A 269 -0.06 -28.66 5.08
N THR A 270 1.10 -29.33 5.21
CA THR A 270 1.53 -30.43 4.33
C THR A 270 0.83 -31.75 4.68
N ASP A 271 -0.50 -31.77 4.64
CA ASP A 271 -1.31 -32.95 4.97
C ASP A 271 -1.89 -33.59 3.69
N MET A 272 -1.47 -34.85 3.45
CA MET A 272 -1.91 -35.60 2.24
C MET A 272 -3.38 -35.97 2.27
N GLY A 273 -3.95 -36.21 3.45
CA GLY A 273 -5.37 -36.52 3.61
C GLY A 273 -6.26 -35.31 3.36
N LEU A 274 -5.74 -34.11 3.62
CA LEU A 274 -6.43 -32.87 3.32
C LEU A 274 -6.67 -32.71 1.81
N LEU A 275 -5.71 -33.05 0.96
CA LEU A 275 -5.87 -32.99 -0.50
C LEU A 275 -6.99 -33.92 -0.97
N ASP A 276 -7.03 -35.17 -0.45
CA ASP A 276 -8.08 -36.13 -0.80
C ASP A 276 -9.45 -35.61 -0.31
N ALA A 277 -9.50 -35.12 0.92
CA ALA A 277 -10.73 -34.60 1.51
C ALA A 277 -11.28 -33.35 0.77
N LEU A 278 -10.41 -32.48 0.29
CA LEU A 278 -10.78 -31.32 -0.54
C LEU A 278 -11.30 -31.76 -1.92
N ALA A 279 -10.61 -32.68 -2.58
CA ALA A 279 -11.01 -33.18 -3.90
C ALA A 279 -12.38 -33.87 -3.92
N HIS A 280 -12.85 -34.37 -2.77
CA HIS A 280 -14.21 -34.89 -2.63
C HIS A 280 -15.29 -33.79 -2.51
N ARG A 281 -14.89 -32.51 -2.30
CA ARG A 281 -15.80 -31.39 -2.00
C ARG A 281 -15.81 -30.31 -3.08
N ILE A 282 -14.69 -30.13 -3.77
CA ILE A 282 -14.53 -29.12 -4.82
C ILE A 282 -13.53 -29.61 -5.86
N GLU A 283 -13.71 -29.19 -7.12
CA GLU A 283 -12.80 -29.51 -8.22
C GLU A 283 -11.39 -28.95 -7.92
N PRO A 284 -10.34 -29.79 -7.90
CA PRO A 284 -8.99 -29.36 -7.56
C PRO A 284 -8.45 -28.20 -8.38
N SER A 285 -8.77 -28.12 -9.68
CA SER A 285 -8.36 -27.02 -10.57
C SER A 285 -8.97 -25.67 -10.21
N GLN A 286 -9.97 -25.65 -9.33
CA GLN A 286 -10.59 -24.43 -8.82
C GLN A 286 -10.02 -24.00 -7.45
N VAL A 287 -8.96 -24.65 -6.97
CA VAL A 287 -8.38 -24.40 -5.64
C VAL A 287 -6.95 -23.89 -5.75
N PHE A 288 -6.69 -22.74 -5.12
CA PHE A 288 -5.35 -22.17 -4.96
C PHE A 288 -4.82 -22.44 -3.54
N ILE A 289 -3.62 -22.99 -3.43
CA ILE A 289 -2.98 -23.37 -2.16
C ILE A 289 -1.74 -22.53 -1.91
N HIS A 290 -1.75 -21.68 -0.90
CA HIS A 290 -0.56 -21.04 -0.34
C HIS A 290 0.11 -21.98 0.67
N LEU A 291 1.36 -22.38 0.42
CA LEU A 291 2.12 -23.37 1.20
C LEU A 291 3.31 -22.72 1.91
N PRO A 292 3.19 -22.27 3.18
CA PRO A 292 4.25 -21.51 3.85
C PRO A 292 5.37 -22.41 4.41
N ARG A 293 5.06 -23.64 4.86
CA ARG A 293 6.01 -24.53 5.54
C ARG A 293 6.44 -25.70 4.64
N TRP A 294 7.18 -25.38 3.60
CA TRP A 294 7.62 -26.36 2.60
C TRP A 294 9.13 -26.60 2.58
N ARG A 295 9.91 -25.72 3.22
CA ARG A 295 11.36 -25.82 3.34
C ARG A 295 11.74 -26.66 4.57
N PRO A 296 12.97 -27.22 4.65
CA PRO A 296 13.45 -27.96 5.82
C PRO A 296 13.79 -27.05 7.00
N PHE A 297 13.64 -25.74 6.86
CA PHE A 297 13.91 -24.72 7.86
C PHE A 297 12.62 -24.30 8.57
N LYS A 298 12.76 -23.65 9.73
CA LYS A 298 11.63 -22.96 10.37
C LYS A 298 11.14 -21.80 9.46
N TYR A 299 9.91 -21.40 9.67
CA TYR A 299 9.37 -20.22 8.99
C TYR A 299 10.26 -19.01 9.26
N ASP A 300 10.49 -18.17 8.25
CA ASP A 300 11.39 -17.01 8.30
C ASP A 300 12.86 -17.30 8.68
N GLN A 301 13.34 -18.48 8.40
CA GLN A 301 14.73 -18.85 8.63
C GLN A 301 15.46 -19.13 7.31
N ASP A 302 16.75 -18.76 7.25
CA ASP A 302 17.68 -19.09 6.16
C ASP A 302 17.23 -18.63 4.76
N TYR A 303 16.65 -17.43 4.67
CA TYR A 303 16.37 -16.81 3.36
C TYR A 303 17.68 -16.28 2.73
N PRO A 304 17.83 -16.40 1.39
CA PRO A 304 16.92 -16.98 0.39
C PRO A 304 17.24 -18.44 0.00
N THR A 305 17.31 -19.37 0.94
CA THR A 305 17.47 -20.79 0.58
C THR A 305 16.11 -21.43 0.29
N TYR A 306 15.83 -21.71 -0.99
CA TYR A 306 14.57 -22.29 -1.45
C TYR A 306 14.72 -23.74 -1.89
N THR A 307 14.83 -24.64 -0.92
CA THR A 307 14.91 -26.09 -1.14
C THR A 307 13.72 -26.77 -0.46
N ALA A 308 12.99 -27.60 -1.20
CA ALA A 308 11.85 -28.32 -0.65
C ALA A 308 12.27 -29.48 0.26
N SER A 309 11.59 -29.64 1.39
CA SER A 309 11.69 -30.85 2.21
C SER A 309 11.12 -32.06 1.45
N SER A 310 11.50 -33.28 1.87
CA SER A 310 10.98 -34.52 1.25
C SER A 310 9.45 -34.61 1.38
N GLU A 311 8.90 -34.18 2.52
CA GLU A 311 7.46 -34.14 2.78
C GLU A 311 6.76 -33.17 1.85
N ALA A 312 7.28 -31.95 1.72
CA ALA A 312 6.71 -30.92 0.84
C ALA A 312 6.80 -31.34 -0.64
N ARG A 313 7.88 -32.00 -1.07
CA ARG A 313 7.98 -32.55 -2.44
C ARG A 313 6.87 -33.55 -2.73
N ALA A 314 6.62 -34.47 -1.81
CA ALA A 314 5.56 -35.46 -1.96
C ALA A 314 4.18 -34.79 -1.97
N PHE A 315 3.95 -33.80 -1.10
CA PHE A 315 2.70 -33.03 -1.05
C PHE A 315 2.45 -32.27 -2.35
N ILE A 316 3.44 -31.50 -2.82
CA ILE A 316 3.34 -30.71 -4.05
C ILE A 316 3.10 -31.64 -5.26
N ALA A 317 3.85 -32.75 -5.35
CA ALA A 317 3.69 -33.70 -6.45
C ALA A 317 2.27 -34.30 -6.49
N LYS A 318 1.71 -34.69 -5.33
CA LYS A 318 0.34 -35.19 -5.23
C LYS A 318 -0.68 -34.11 -5.59
N ALA A 319 -0.54 -32.91 -5.01
CA ALA A 319 -1.47 -31.82 -5.27
C ALA A 319 -1.50 -31.44 -6.76
N ARG A 320 -0.34 -31.31 -7.39
CA ARG A 320 -0.22 -31.02 -8.84
C ARG A 320 -0.83 -32.13 -9.69
N ALA A 321 -0.57 -33.39 -9.36
CA ALA A 321 -1.16 -34.53 -10.06
C ALA A 321 -2.70 -34.59 -9.96
N MET A 322 -3.27 -34.05 -8.88
CA MET A 322 -4.71 -33.92 -8.68
C MET A 322 -5.31 -32.69 -9.39
N GLY A 323 -4.47 -31.73 -9.82
CA GLY A 323 -4.89 -30.50 -10.50
C GLY A 323 -4.93 -29.25 -9.60
N PHE A 324 -4.53 -29.31 -8.34
CA PHE A 324 -4.43 -28.13 -7.48
C PHE A 324 -3.33 -27.17 -7.93
N HIS A 325 -3.56 -25.86 -7.76
CA HIS A 325 -2.54 -24.83 -7.94
C HIS A 325 -1.84 -24.56 -6.63
N VAL A 326 -0.53 -24.85 -6.55
CA VAL A 326 0.23 -24.78 -5.31
C VAL A 326 1.32 -23.74 -5.40
N ALA A 327 1.27 -22.74 -4.52
CA ALA A 327 2.23 -21.65 -4.40
C ALA A 327 3.11 -21.80 -3.14
N PRO A 328 4.31 -22.38 -3.25
CA PRO A 328 5.28 -22.37 -2.17
C PRO A 328 5.69 -20.95 -1.81
N HIS A 329 5.83 -20.69 -0.51
CA HIS A 329 6.14 -19.40 0.05
C HIS A 329 7.62 -19.03 -0.13
N THR A 330 7.88 -17.88 -0.73
CA THR A 330 9.19 -17.26 -0.88
C THR A 330 9.15 -15.85 -0.29
N ASN A 331 10.24 -15.08 -0.38
CA ASN A 331 10.29 -13.72 0.15
C ASN A 331 10.91 -12.77 -0.88
N SER A 332 10.36 -11.54 -1.00
CA SER A 332 10.77 -10.57 -2.03
C SER A 332 12.12 -9.92 -1.77
N CYS A 333 12.41 -9.58 -0.52
CA CYS A 333 13.54 -8.69 -0.21
C CYS A 333 14.31 -9.06 1.05
N GLN A 334 13.93 -10.12 1.78
CA GLN A 334 14.56 -10.41 3.07
C GLN A 334 15.64 -11.46 2.98
N ILE A 335 16.75 -11.21 3.70
CA ILE A 335 17.89 -12.12 3.82
C ILE A 335 18.20 -12.39 5.29
N SER A 336 18.52 -13.65 5.60
CA SER A 336 19.05 -14.03 6.90
C SER A 336 20.52 -13.60 7.02
N PRO A 337 20.92 -12.91 8.11
CA PRO A 337 22.32 -12.51 8.29
C PRO A 337 23.33 -13.66 8.33
N ASP A 338 22.89 -14.87 8.68
CA ASP A 338 23.71 -16.08 8.69
C ASP A 338 23.85 -16.72 7.30
N HIS A 339 23.07 -16.28 6.31
CA HIS A 339 23.15 -16.80 4.96
C HIS A 339 24.45 -16.33 4.26
N PRO A 340 25.20 -17.19 3.55
CA PRO A 340 26.47 -16.82 2.93
C PRO A 340 26.39 -15.63 1.97
N PHE A 341 25.25 -15.44 1.29
CA PHE A 341 25.01 -14.33 0.37
C PHE A 341 24.88 -12.98 1.09
N PHE A 342 24.64 -12.97 2.42
CA PHE A 342 24.54 -11.73 3.20
C PHE A 342 25.83 -10.90 3.15
N PHE A 343 27.01 -11.52 3.09
CA PHE A 343 28.28 -10.78 2.95
C PHE A 343 28.34 -9.90 1.70
N GLN A 344 27.65 -10.30 0.65
CA GLN A 344 27.55 -9.51 -0.58
C GLN A 344 26.39 -8.51 -0.52
N ALA A 345 25.29 -8.87 0.17
CA ALA A 345 24.06 -8.08 0.19
C ALA A 345 24.04 -6.97 1.25
N ARG A 346 24.82 -7.10 2.34
CA ARG A 346 24.70 -6.23 3.53
C ARG A 346 24.79 -4.74 3.27
N ASP A 347 25.64 -4.33 2.33
CA ASP A 347 25.87 -2.91 2.01
C ASP A 347 24.76 -2.36 1.09
N PHE A 348 23.92 -3.27 0.55
CA PHE A 348 22.74 -2.98 -0.28
C PHE A 348 21.43 -3.24 0.48
N CYS A 349 21.50 -3.54 1.78
CA CYS A 349 20.34 -3.60 2.63
C CYS A 349 19.76 -2.21 2.89
N THR A 350 18.43 -2.13 3.00
CA THR A 350 17.74 -0.86 3.19
C THR A 350 17.91 -0.32 4.59
N ARG A 351 17.94 1.00 4.69
CA ARG A 351 17.94 1.72 5.96
C ARG A 351 16.88 2.81 5.93
N SER A 352 16.27 3.05 7.07
CA SER A 352 15.36 4.18 7.23
C SER A 352 16.07 5.49 6.86
N PRO A 353 15.47 6.36 6.05
CA PRO A 353 16.08 7.60 5.66
C PRO A 353 16.15 8.62 6.81
N THR A 354 15.40 8.41 7.90
CA THR A 354 15.31 9.33 9.04
C THR A 354 16.28 8.99 10.16
N ASP A 355 16.45 7.73 10.52
CA ASP A 355 17.26 7.28 11.67
C ASP A 355 18.33 6.24 11.30
N LEU A 356 18.48 5.92 10.02
CA LEU A 356 19.46 5.00 9.43
C LEU A 356 19.40 3.57 9.97
N ARG A 357 18.32 3.20 10.64
CA ARG A 357 18.10 1.83 11.12
C ARG A 357 17.87 0.89 9.95
N TRP A 358 18.43 -0.29 10.05
CA TRP A 358 18.16 -1.36 9.09
C TRP A 358 16.70 -1.75 9.10
N GLY A 359 16.10 -1.83 7.92
CA GLY A 359 14.79 -2.41 7.72
C GLY A 359 14.83 -3.93 7.82
N GLY A 360 13.76 -4.52 8.30
CA GLY A 360 13.64 -5.96 8.42
C GLY A 360 12.81 -6.39 9.62
N TRP A 361 13.01 -7.63 10.02
CA TRP A 361 12.18 -8.32 10.98
C TRP A 361 13.02 -9.20 11.89
N SER A 362 12.57 -9.44 13.12
CA SER A 362 13.10 -10.50 13.98
C SER A 362 11.99 -11.12 14.81
N TRP A 363 12.08 -12.43 15.04
CA TRP A 363 11.14 -13.19 15.86
C TRP A 363 11.83 -13.69 17.12
N LEU A 364 11.23 -13.47 18.28
CA LEU A 364 11.68 -14.04 19.56
C LEU A 364 11.28 -15.51 19.65
N PRO A 365 12.22 -16.44 19.95
CA PRO A 365 11.90 -17.87 19.98
C PRO A 365 10.93 -18.28 21.09
N LEU A 366 10.85 -17.50 22.17
CA LEU A 366 10.11 -17.87 23.39
C LEU A 366 8.69 -17.32 23.45
N GLU A 367 8.35 -16.28 22.68
CA GLU A 367 7.09 -15.57 22.79
C GLU A 367 6.14 -15.81 21.61
N GLY A 368 6.48 -16.73 20.74
CA GLY A 368 5.62 -17.20 19.65
C GLY A 368 5.44 -16.21 18.50
N TRP A 369 4.65 -15.17 18.64
CA TRP A 369 4.22 -14.28 17.54
C TRP A 369 4.63 -12.82 17.73
N SER A 370 5.61 -12.53 18.56
CA SER A 370 6.14 -11.17 18.68
C SER A 370 7.18 -10.91 17.59
N SER A 371 7.03 -9.81 16.86
CA SER A 371 7.99 -9.36 15.85
C SER A 371 8.59 -8.02 16.27
N PHE A 372 9.89 -7.89 16.05
CA PHE A 372 10.65 -6.66 16.29
C PHE A 372 11.46 -6.34 15.04
N GLY A 373 11.89 -5.10 14.89
CA GLY A 373 12.89 -4.76 13.88
C GLY A 373 14.19 -5.55 14.08
N PRO A 374 15.04 -5.71 13.05
CA PRO A 374 16.28 -6.45 13.16
C PRO A 374 17.23 -5.76 14.15
N PRO A 375 18.14 -6.51 14.80
CA PRO A 375 19.23 -5.92 15.57
C PRO A 375 20.02 -4.91 14.72
N GLN A 376 20.45 -3.80 15.33
CA GLN A 376 21.07 -2.68 14.62
C GLN A 376 22.59 -2.69 14.58
N SER A 377 23.22 -3.69 15.21
CA SER A 377 24.68 -3.85 15.19
C SER A 377 25.09 -5.31 15.05
N ALA A 378 26.28 -5.54 14.52
CA ALA A 378 26.84 -6.87 14.37
C ALA A 378 26.94 -7.63 15.72
N SER A 379 27.23 -6.91 16.80
CA SER A 379 27.27 -7.49 18.14
C SER A 379 25.88 -7.89 18.65
N GLN A 380 24.86 -7.07 18.39
CA GLN A 380 23.48 -7.42 18.69
C GLN A 380 23.03 -8.64 17.87
N MET A 381 23.33 -8.69 16.57
CA MET A 381 23.03 -9.85 15.73
C MET A 381 23.70 -11.11 16.25
N ALA A 382 24.98 -11.04 16.63
CA ALA A 382 25.72 -12.18 17.18
C ALA A 382 25.15 -12.68 18.53
N SER A 383 24.55 -11.79 19.34
CA SER A 383 23.89 -12.16 20.60
C SER A 383 22.51 -12.77 20.44
N HIS A 384 21.90 -12.67 19.25
CA HIS A 384 20.54 -13.12 18.94
C HIS A 384 20.51 -14.39 18.08
N LYS A 385 21.47 -15.29 18.31
CA LYS A 385 21.62 -16.55 17.53
C LYS A 385 20.38 -17.43 17.50
N ASP A 386 19.54 -17.35 18.52
CA ASP A 386 18.30 -18.12 18.60
C ASP A 386 17.08 -17.42 17.99
N TRP A 387 17.26 -16.20 17.49
CA TRP A 387 16.22 -15.45 16.83
C TRP A 387 16.27 -15.65 15.32
N ASN A 388 15.10 -15.75 14.68
CA ASN A 388 15.04 -15.61 13.24
C ASN A 388 15.13 -14.13 12.93
N VAL A 389 16.25 -13.70 12.36
CA VAL A 389 16.50 -12.32 11.96
C VAL A 389 16.50 -12.24 10.45
N LEU A 390 15.78 -11.27 9.92
CA LEU A 390 15.71 -10.97 8.50
C LEU A 390 16.01 -9.48 8.28
N VAL A 391 16.82 -9.17 7.28
CA VAL A 391 17.18 -7.80 6.89
C VAL A 391 16.72 -7.57 5.46
N ASN A 392 16.14 -6.40 5.19
CA ASN A 392 15.62 -6.08 3.87
C ASN A 392 16.75 -5.69 2.91
N VAL A 393 16.91 -6.41 1.83
CA VAL A 393 17.79 -6.07 0.71
C VAL A 393 17.03 -5.16 -0.24
N HIS A 394 17.70 -4.15 -0.79
CA HIS A 394 17.10 -3.26 -1.77
C HIS A 394 16.83 -4.00 -3.09
N PRO A 395 15.58 -4.11 -3.56
CA PRO A 395 15.21 -4.94 -4.72
C PRO A 395 15.75 -4.40 -6.05
N ALA A 396 16.17 -3.14 -6.11
CA ALA A 396 16.86 -2.60 -7.29
C ALA A 396 18.27 -3.19 -7.50
N TRP A 397 18.87 -3.79 -6.47
CA TRP A 397 20.16 -4.45 -6.60
C TRP A 397 20.06 -5.72 -7.46
N SER A 398 20.64 -5.70 -8.66
CA SER A 398 20.46 -6.76 -9.65
C SER A 398 20.99 -8.14 -9.22
N PRO A 399 22.09 -8.28 -8.41
CA PRO A 399 22.47 -9.61 -7.91
C PRO A 399 21.41 -10.27 -7.04
N TRP A 400 20.66 -9.49 -6.26
CA TRP A 400 19.52 -10.00 -5.48
C TRP A 400 18.43 -10.56 -6.38
N ARG A 401 18.00 -9.80 -7.37
CA ARG A 401 16.97 -10.26 -8.31
C ARG A 401 17.41 -11.51 -9.07
N ARG A 402 18.67 -11.53 -9.55
CA ARG A 402 19.22 -12.73 -10.21
C ARG A 402 19.23 -13.96 -9.33
N GLU A 403 19.57 -13.81 -8.05
CA GLU A 403 19.58 -14.95 -7.13
C GLU A 403 18.17 -15.50 -6.90
N LEU A 404 17.17 -14.64 -6.65
CA LEU A 404 15.79 -15.05 -6.48
C LEU A 404 15.22 -15.71 -7.75
N THR A 405 15.39 -15.08 -8.89
CA THR A 405 14.89 -15.61 -10.18
C THR A 405 15.56 -16.95 -10.54
N ARG A 406 16.85 -17.11 -10.28
CA ARG A 406 17.57 -18.38 -10.46
C ARG A 406 16.97 -19.50 -9.60
N GLN A 407 16.78 -19.26 -8.32
CA GLN A 407 16.24 -20.27 -7.40
C GLN A 407 14.79 -20.62 -7.75
N VAL A 408 13.95 -19.62 -8.09
CA VAL A 408 12.56 -19.87 -8.49
C VAL A 408 12.51 -20.65 -9.81
N ALA A 409 13.35 -20.35 -10.78
CA ALA A 409 13.45 -21.11 -12.03
C ALA A 409 13.88 -22.59 -11.78
N GLU A 410 14.72 -22.83 -10.80
CA GLU A 410 15.08 -24.19 -10.37
C GLU A 410 13.88 -24.92 -9.76
N LEU A 411 13.11 -24.25 -8.87
CA LEU A 411 11.91 -24.81 -8.27
C LEU A 411 10.82 -25.13 -9.30
N ILE A 412 10.60 -24.26 -10.27
CA ILE A 412 9.64 -24.50 -11.37
C ILE A 412 9.96 -25.82 -12.07
N ARG A 413 11.24 -26.02 -12.44
CA ARG A 413 11.69 -27.25 -13.13
C ARG A 413 11.67 -28.49 -12.25
N GLU A 414 11.99 -28.35 -10.98
CA GLU A 414 12.15 -29.46 -10.06
C GLU A 414 10.79 -30.00 -9.53
N LEU A 415 9.84 -29.08 -9.31
CA LEU A 415 8.57 -29.38 -8.66
C LEU A 415 7.36 -29.23 -9.59
N ASP A 416 7.58 -28.93 -10.87
CA ASP A 416 6.52 -28.65 -11.85
C ASP A 416 5.52 -27.59 -11.37
N LEU A 417 6.05 -26.47 -10.87
CA LEU A 417 5.23 -25.41 -10.31
C LEU A 417 4.62 -24.53 -11.40
N ASP A 418 3.37 -24.14 -11.19
CA ASP A 418 2.68 -23.10 -11.97
C ASP A 418 2.50 -21.79 -11.18
N SER A 419 2.89 -21.78 -9.90
CA SER A 419 2.76 -20.62 -9.03
C SER A 419 3.78 -20.60 -7.89
N ILE A 420 4.07 -19.40 -7.40
CA ILE A 420 4.77 -19.14 -6.14
C ILE A 420 4.05 -18.05 -5.33
N PHE A 421 4.30 -18.01 -4.04
CA PHE A 421 3.88 -16.91 -3.17
C PHE A 421 5.11 -16.11 -2.72
N VAL A 422 5.10 -14.79 -2.94
CA VAL A 422 6.19 -13.86 -2.60
C VAL A 422 5.76 -13.00 -1.43
N ASP A 423 6.25 -13.35 -0.25
CA ASP A 423 6.02 -12.63 1.00
C ASP A 423 6.69 -11.25 0.98
N VAL A 424 6.19 -10.33 1.81
CA VAL A 424 6.73 -8.96 1.96
C VAL A 424 6.66 -8.12 0.66
N SER A 425 5.92 -8.58 -0.36
CA SER A 425 5.78 -7.89 -1.64
C SER A 425 5.00 -6.57 -1.54
N GLN A 426 4.24 -6.36 -0.47
CA GLN A 426 3.54 -5.12 -0.19
C GLN A 426 4.44 -4.04 0.44
N TYR A 427 5.55 -4.41 1.11
CA TYR A 427 6.39 -3.47 1.84
C TYR A 427 7.42 -2.80 0.92
N ILE A 428 7.01 -1.68 0.36
CA ILE A 428 7.82 -0.83 -0.54
C ILE A 428 8.12 0.47 0.19
N HIS A 429 9.40 0.76 0.44
CA HIS A 429 9.81 1.83 1.33
C HIS A 429 10.72 2.85 0.66
N ASN A 430 10.59 4.11 1.10
CA ASN A 430 11.68 5.07 0.96
C ASN A 430 12.84 4.63 1.86
N SER A 431 14.06 4.69 1.37
CA SER A 431 15.26 4.26 2.11
C SER A 431 16.39 5.28 1.96
N ASP A 432 17.38 5.21 2.87
CA ASP A 432 18.55 6.08 2.80
C ASP A 432 19.34 5.88 1.48
N ASN A 433 19.49 4.62 1.04
CA ASN A 433 20.02 4.28 -0.27
C ASN A 433 18.90 4.18 -1.33
N ALA A 434 18.12 5.24 -1.50
CA ALA A 434 16.85 5.25 -2.22
C ALA A 434 16.95 4.82 -3.69
N VAL A 435 18.10 5.03 -4.35
CA VAL A 435 18.33 4.70 -5.76
C VAL A 435 19.57 3.82 -5.89
N LEU A 436 19.39 2.61 -6.41
CA LEU A 436 20.47 1.69 -6.75
C LEU A 436 20.37 1.28 -8.22
N GLU A 437 21.50 1.27 -8.91
CA GLU A 437 21.56 0.92 -10.34
C GLU A 437 20.56 1.71 -11.20
N GLY A 438 20.27 2.96 -10.81
CA GLY A 438 19.33 3.85 -11.48
C GLY A 438 17.86 3.57 -11.24
N LEU A 439 17.52 2.68 -10.30
CA LEU A 439 16.13 2.34 -9.93
C LEU A 439 15.86 2.69 -8.48
N THR A 440 14.68 3.20 -8.22
CA THR A 440 14.13 3.36 -6.87
C THR A 440 13.75 1.99 -6.27
N TYR A 441 13.40 1.97 -4.99
CA TYR A 441 12.89 0.76 -4.34
C TYR A 441 11.61 0.25 -5.02
N ALA A 442 10.68 1.15 -5.35
CA ALA A 442 9.42 0.81 -6.02
C ALA A 442 9.67 0.20 -7.41
N GLU A 443 10.51 0.83 -8.23
CA GLU A 443 10.89 0.31 -9.55
C GLU A 443 11.63 -1.03 -9.46
N GLY A 444 12.51 -1.18 -8.46
CA GLY A 444 13.20 -2.44 -8.20
C GLY A 444 12.25 -3.58 -7.80
N SER A 445 11.25 -3.28 -6.95
CA SER A 445 10.20 -4.24 -6.54
C SER A 445 9.34 -4.65 -7.74
N LEU A 446 8.89 -3.68 -8.52
CA LEU A 446 8.12 -3.93 -9.73
C LEU A 446 8.88 -4.82 -10.73
N LYS A 447 10.16 -4.49 -10.94
CA LYS A 447 11.04 -5.25 -11.84
C LYS A 447 11.26 -6.67 -11.36
N LEU A 448 11.46 -6.89 -10.06
CA LEU A 448 11.59 -8.24 -9.48
C LEU A 448 10.35 -9.08 -9.76
N ILE A 449 9.14 -8.56 -9.46
CA ILE A 449 7.90 -9.31 -9.66
C ILE A 449 7.71 -9.63 -11.14
N ARG A 450 8.00 -8.68 -12.04
CA ARG A 450 7.95 -8.89 -13.47
C ARG A 450 8.92 -9.98 -13.94
N GLU A 451 10.19 -9.91 -13.51
CA GLU A 451 11.21 -10.92 -13.83
C GLU A 451 10.78 -12.32 -13.37
N LEU A 452 10.06 -12.44 -12.23
CA LEU A 452 9.51 -13.71 -11.74
C LEU A 452 8.35 -14.22 -12.61
N VAL A 453 7.43 -13.36 -13.02
CA VAL A 453 6.31 -13.72 -13.93
C VAL A 453 6.83 -14.19 -15.29
N GLU A 454 7.90 -13.59 -15.79
CA GLU A 454 8.50 -13.90 -17.09
C GLU A 454 9.32 -15.23 -17.10
N LEU A 455 9.50 -15.91 -15.95
CA LEU A 455 10.23 -17.19 -15.87
C LEU A 455 9.56 -18.33 -16.66
N ALA A 456 8.23 -18.33 -16.73
CA ALA A 456 7.49 -19.30 -17.55
C ALA A 456 6.17 -18.69 -18.06
N PRO A 457 5.70 -19.07 -19.25
CA PRO A 457 4.41 -18.61 -19.77
C PRO A 457 3.26 -18.98 -18.84
N GLY A 458 2.43 -17.98 -18.47
CA GLY A 458 1.30 -18.19 -17.55
C GLY A 458 1.68 -18.57 -16.13
N PHE A 459 2.91 -18.25 -15.70
CA PHE A 459 3.34 -18.47 -14.32
C PHE A 459 2.67 -17.46 -13.37
N CYS A 460 2.06 -17.98 -12.31
CA CYS A 460 1.40 -17.15 -11.30
C CYS A 460 2.38 -16.72 -10.22
N VAL A 461 2.56 -15.43 -10.06
CA VAL A 461 3.20 -14.87 -8.87
C VAL A 461 2.10 -14.34 -7.96
N ALA A 462 1.96 -14.96 -6.80
CA ALA A 462 1.12 -14.50 -5.70
C ALA A 462 1.94 -13.67 -4.72
N GLY A 463 1.29 -12.84 -3.90
CA GLY A 463 1.97 -12.05 -2.89
C GLY A 463 1.02 -11.41 -1.90
N GLU A 464 1.44 -10.34 -1.25
CA GLU A 464 0.71 -9.66 -0.20
C GLU A 464 0.27 -8.26 -0.64
N GLY A 465 -0.93 -7.88 -0.20
CA GLY A 465 -1.52 -6.55 -0.39
C GLY A 465 -1.81 -6.17 -1.85
N ARG A 466 -2.82 -5.35 -2.05
CA ARG A 466 -3.12 -4.74 -3.35
C ARG A 466 -2.66 -3.30 -3.37
N ASN A 467 -1.58 -3.00 -4.04
CA ASN A 467 -1.10 -1.63 -4.22
C ASN A 467 -0.70 -1.34 -5.66
N GLU A 468 -0.50 -0.07 -5.98
CA GLU A 468 -0.18 0.41 -7.34
C GLU A 468 1.06 -0.22 -7.96
N ILE A 469 2.01 -0.71 -7.15
CA ILE A 469 3.27 -1.25 -7.65
C ILE A 469 3.15 -2.74 -7.88
N SER A 470 2.94 -3.50 -6.80
CA SER A 470 3.01 -4.96 -6.85
C SER A 470 1.87 -5.59 -7.66
N THR A 471 0.66 -5.00 -7.60
CA THR A 471 -0.52 -5.54 -8.29
C THR A 471 -0.42 -5.48 -9.81
N GLN A 472 0.47 -4.66 -10.36
CA GLN A 472 0.71 -4.66 -11.82
C GLN A 472 1.08 -6.05 -12.36
N TYR A 473 1.77 -6.88 -11.57
CA TYR A 473 2.20 -8.22 -11.97
C TYR A 473 1.79 -9.34 -11.01
N LEU A 474 1.37 -9.06 -9.77
CA LEU A 474 0.83 -10.09 -8.88
C LEU A 474 -0.54 -10.59 -9.38
N SER A 475 -0.66 -11.89 -9.58
CA SER A 475 -1.90 -12.53 -10.05
C SER A 475 -2.86 -12.88 -8.91
N VAL A 476 -2.32 -13.22 -7.74
CA VAL A 476 -3.06 -13.49 -6.50
C VAL A 476 -2.48 -12.63 -5.39
N VAL A 477 -3.32 -12.04 -4.57
CA VAL A 477 -2.88 -11.21 -3.44
C VAL A 477 -3.59 -11.61 -2.16
N GLN A 478 -2.83 -11.79 -1.10
CA GLN A 478 -3.36 -12.00 0.24
C GLN A 478 -3.69 -10.66 0.90
N PHE A 479 -4.92 -10.52 1.39
CA PHE A 479 -5.40 -9.28 2.00
C PHE A 479 -4.95 -9.16 3.45
N HIS A 480 -4.12 -8.18 3.70
CA HIS A 480 -3.72 -7.78 5.04
C HIS A 480 -4.57 -6.59 5.50
N LEU A 481 -5.48 -6.80 6.43
CA LEU A 481 -6.40 -5.77 6.94
C LEU A 481 -5.85 -5.13 8.23
N TYR A 482 -4.57 -4.80 8.26
CA TYR A 482 -3.88 -4.41 9.49
C TYR A 482 -4.33 -3.09 10.10
N ASN A 483 -4.60 -2.06 9.29
CA ASN A 483 -4.84 -0.72 9.84
C ASN A 483 -6.27 -0.47 10.32
N PHE A 484 -7.25 -1.17 9.78
CA PHE A 484 -8.64 -1.00 10.17
C PHE A 484 -9.22 -2.27 10.76
N ALA A 485 -9.29 -3.34 9.95
CA ALA A 485 -9.98 -4.55 10.35
C ALA A 485 -9.11 -5.45 11.23
N HIS A 486 -7.83 -5.64 10.89
CA HIS A 486 -6.99 -6.61 11.60
C HIS A 486 -6.69 -6.17 13.02
N VAL A 487 -6.25 -4.93 13.23
CA VAL A 487 -5.95 -4.41 14.58
C VAL A 487 -7.21 -4.33 15.43
N ALA A 488 -8.31 -3.84 14.86
CA ALA A 488 -9.57 -3.79 15.57
C ALA A 488 -10.10 -5.19 15.92
N ALA A 489 -10.06 -6.13 14.96
CA ALA A 489 -10.55 -7.50 15.17
C ALA A 489 -9.69 -8.30 16.15
N ILE A 490 -8.41 -7.97 16.33
CA ILE A 490 -7.54 -8.64 17.31
C ILE A 490 -7.72 -8.07 18.72
N ASN A 491 -7.86 -6.75 18.84
CA ASN A 491 -7.69 -6.03 20.11
C ASN A 491 -8.97 -5.39 20.64
N SER A 492 -10.09 -5.42 19.93
CA SER A 492 -11.33 -4.76 20.31
C SER A 492 -12.44 -5.74 20.64
N GLU A 493 -13.23 -5.41 21.67
CA GLU A 493 -14.49 -6.09 21.96
C GLU A 493 -15.61 -5.69 21.00
N ASP A 494 -15.54 -4.47 20.43
CA ASP A 494 -16.47 -3.96 19.43
C ASP A 494 -15.79 -3.89 18.05
N VAL A 495 -16.08 -4.87 17.20
CA VAL A 495 -15.58 -4.98 15.83
C VAL A 495 -16.66 -4.75 14.77
N ALA A 496 -17.89 -4.45 15.18
CA ALA A 496 -19.02 -4.30 14.26
C ALA A 496 -18.78 -3.19 13.23
N TRP A 497 -18.18 -2.07 13.64
CA TRP A 497 -17.85 -0.94 12.77
C TRP A 497 -16.90 -1.31 11.60
N VAL A 498 -16.06 -2.34 11.78
CA VAL A 498 -15.13 -2.79 10.73
C VAL A 498 -15.88 -3.21 9.48
N THR A 499 -16.96 -3.96 9.65
CA THR A 499 -17.80 -4.43 8.54
C THR A 499 -18.49 -3.26 7.83
N GLU A 500 -18.94 -2.26 8.58
CA GLU A 500 -19.58 -1.06 8.03
C GLU A 500 -18.58 -0.16 7.30
N ALA A 501 -17.38 -0.01 7.86
CA ALA A 501 -16.29 0.78 7.26
C ALA A 501 -15.71 0.15 5.99
N THR A 502 -15.82 -1.16 5.82
CA THR A 502 -15.22 -1.86 4.69
C THR A 502 -15.99 -1.62 3.40
N VAL A 503 -15.35 -0.97 2.43
CA VAL A 503 -15.85 -0.71 1.07
C VAL A 503 -14.84 -1.18 0.03
N PRO A 504 -15.28 -1.70 -1.14
CA PRO A 504 -14.42 -2.41 -2.10
C PRO A 504 -13.59 -1.44 -3.00
N VAL A 505 -12.91 -0.46 -2.39
CA VAL A 505 -12.13 0.54 -3.14
C VAL A 505 -11.03 -0.11 -3.98
N ASN A 506 -10.20 -0.95 -3.37
CA ASN A 506 -9.11 -1.62 -4.08
C ASN A 506 -9.62 -2.68 -5.06
N GLN A 507 -10.77 -3.30 -4.77
CA GLN A 507 -11.42 -4.19 -5.73
C GLN A 507 -11.80 -3.45 -7.01
N MET A 508 -12.28 -2.21 -6.88
CA MET A 508 -12.63 -1.39 -8.03
C MET A 508 -11.40 -0.99 -8.87
N VAL A 509 -10.29 -0.65 -8.21
CA VAL A 509 -9.06 -0.22 -8.90
C VAL A 509 -8.29 -1.40 -9.49
N PHE A 510 -8.11 -2.48 -8.70
CA PHE A 510 -7.16 -3.56 -8.96
C PHE A 510 -7.81 -4.93 -9.21
N GLY A 511 -9.13 -5.06 -9.02
CA GLY A 511 -9.80 -6.37 -8.99
C GLY A 511 -9.67 -7.20 -10.27
N ASP A 512 -9.60 -6.54 -11.42
CA ASP A 512 -9.39 -7.22 -12.69
C ASP A 512 -7.95 -7.71 -12.88
N LEU A 513 -6.99 -7.11 -12.15
CA LEU A 513 -5.58 -7.46 -12.24
C LEU A 513 -5.19 -8.63 -11.34
N SER A 514 -5.88 -8.85 -10.23
CA SER A 514 -5.49 -9.85 -9.24
C SER A 514 -6.68 -10.43 -8.50
N ARG A 515 -6.60 -11.73 -8.19
CA ARG A 515 -7.55 -12.40 -7.28
C ARG A 515 -7.13 -12.16 -5.84
N GLY A 516 -8.05 -11.68 -5.01
CA GLY A 516 -7.83 -11.55 -3.58
C GLY A 516 -8.02 -12.86 -2.84
N ILE A 517 -7.20 -13.17 -1.87
CA ILE A 517 -7.41 -14.25 -0.90
C ILE A 517 -7.37 -13.71 0.53
N GLY A 518 -8.09 -14.34 1.45
CA GLY A 518 -8.18 -13.87 2.82
C GLY A 518 -6.94 -14.23 3.67
N TYR A 519 -6.64 -13.34 4.61
CA TYR A 519 -5.70 -13.58 5.71
C TYR A 519 -6.50 -13.63 7.01
N ASN A 520 -7.34 -14.67 7.13
CA ASN A 520 -8.40 -14.77 8.12
C ASN A 520 -7.87 -15.16 9.51
N TYR A 521 -7.08 -14.28 10.11
CA TYR A 521 -6.60 -14.43 11.48
C TYR A 521 -7.68 -14.07 12.49
N GLY A 522 -7.44 -14.46 13.75
CA GLY A 522 -8.35 -14.19 14.84
C GLY A 522 -9.09 -15.44 15.32
N ARG A 523 -9.96 -15.27 16.30
CA ARG A 523 -10.80 -16.33 16.89
C ARG A 523 -12.20 -15.83 17.12
N GLY A 524 -13.18 -16.72 17.10
CA GLY A 524 -14.58 -16.39 17.41
C GLY A 524 -15.14 -15.29 16.52
N GLU A 525 -15.76 -14.27 17.12
CA GLU A 525 -16.40 -13.16 16.41
C GLU A 525 -15.41 -12.37 15.55
N ASN A 526 -14.22 -12.09 16.06
CA ASN A 526 -13.19 -11.36 15.33
C ASN A 526 -12.83 -12.06 14.02
N ARG A 527 -12.73 -13.39 14.02
CA ARG A 527 -12.48 -14.18 12.81
C ARG A 527 -13.62 -14.08 11.82
N ARG A 528 -14.88 -14.11 12.29
CA ARG A 528 -16.06 -13.94 11.41
C ARG A 528 -16.07 -12.57 10.74
N VAL A 529 -15.78 -11.51 11.49
CA VAL A 529 -15.68 -10.14 10.95
C VAL A 529 -14.58 -10.05 9.89
N MET A 530 -13.42 -10.67 10.14
CA MET A 530 -12.33 -10.69 9.16
C MET A 530 -12.72 -11.42 7.87
N ILE A 531 -13.35 -12.58 7.96
CA ILE A 531 -13.83 -13.33 6.80
C ILE A 531 -14.84 -12.50 6.00
N GLU A 532 -15.81 -11.88 6.68
CA GLU A 532 -16.82 -11.06 6.02
C GLU A 532 -16.21 -9.80 5.36
N ALA A 533 -15.30 -9.12 6.05
CA ALA A 533 -14.62 -7.95 5.50
C ALA A 533 -13.79 -8.30 4.24
N THR A 534 -13.06 -9.42 4.25
CA THR A 534 -12.29 -9.85 3.09
C THR A 534 -13.18 -10.21 1.90
N LEU A 535 -14.31 -10.87 2.14
CA LEU A 535 -15.29 -11.22 1.10
C LEU A 535 -15.94 -9.96 0.50
N ARG A 536 -16.31 -8.97 1.31
CA ARG A 536 -16.82 -7.67 0.83
C ARG A 536 -15.84 -6.94 -0.08
N GLN A 537 -14.55 -7.17 0.12
CA GLN A 537 -13.48 -6.61 -0.71
C GLN A 537 -13.11 -7.49 -1.92
N GLY A 538 -13.93 -8.48 -2.23
CA GLY A 538 -13.79 -9.32 -3.40
C GLY A 538 -12.74 -10.42 -3.28
N ALA A 539 -12.41 -10.85 -2.05
CA ALA A 539 -11.58 -12.04 -1.87
C ALA A 539 -12.34 -13.30 -2.29
N VAL A 540 -11.62 -14.23 -2.87
CA VAL A 540 -12.07 -15.61 -3.03
C VAL A 540 -12.31 -16.23 -1.65
N PRO A 541 -13.39 -17.01 -1.43
CA PRO A 541 -13.57 -17.76 -0.19
C PRO A 541 -12.28 -18.46 0.21
N THR A 542 -11.81 -18.23 1.45
CA THR A 542 -10.49 -18.68 1.88
C THR A 542 -10.56 -19.45 3.18
N LEU A 543 -10.01 -20.67 3.19
CA LEU A 543 -9.82 -21.50 4.38
C LEU A 543 -8.43 -21.27 4.98
N ILE A 544 -8.37 -21.24 6.30
CA ILE A 544 -7.14 -21.31 7.09
C ILE A 544 -7.34 -22.34 8.21
N PHE A 545 -6.52 -23.36 8.24
CA PHE A 545 -6.60 -24.42 9.22
C PHE A 545 -5.83 -24.04 10.50
N GLN A 546 -6.47 -24.19 11.65
CA GLN A 546 -5.90 -23.88 12.97
C GLN A 546 -5.70 -25.16 13.82
N SER A 547 -6.39 -26.23 13.45
CA SER A 547 -6.30 -27.53 14.11
C SER A 547 -5.07 -28.32 13.66
N ARG A 548 -4.63 -29.26 14.50
CA ARG A 548 -3.65 -30.28 14.12
C ARG A 548 -4.25 -31.36 13.20
N ASP A 549 -5.57 -31.44 13.13
CA ASP A 549 -6.32 -32.30 12.23
C ASP A 549 -7.12 -31.43 11.25
N PRO A 550 -6.53 -31.03 10.13
CA PRO A 550 -7.18 -30.17 9.14
C PRO A 550 -8.32 -30.90 8.40
N VAL A 551 -8.28 -32.23 8.34
CA VAL A 551 -9.34 -33.02 7.70
C VAL A 551 -10.63 -32.96 8.54
N ALA A 552 -10.51 -33.15 9.86
CA ALA A 552 -11.66 -33.00 10.76
C ALA A 552 -12.18 -31.55 10.80
N GLU A 553 -11.31 -30.55 10.65
CA GLU A 553 -11.69 -29.13 10.62
C GLU A 553 -12.55 -28.78 9.39
N LEU A 554 -12.40 -29.48 8.26
CA LEU A 554 -13.25 -29.32 7.07
C LEU A 554 -14.73 -29.62 7.33
N ASP A 555 -15.04 -30.44 8.31
CA ASP A 555 -16.43 -30.75 8.72
C ASP A 555 -17.00 -29.76 9.75
N GLY A 556 -16.20 -28.78 10.16
CA GLY A 556 -16.63 -27.68 11.03
C GLY A 556 -17.59 -26.71 10.30
N GLU A 557 -18.40 -25.99 11.09
CA GLU A 557 -19.41 -25.05 10.59
C GLU A 557 -18.79 -23.94 9.71
N GLU A 558 -17.65 -23.37 10.13
CA GLU A 558 -16.95 -22.32 9.38
C GLU A 558 -16.48 -22.81 8.02
N ALA A 559 -15.79 -23.95 7.98
CA ALA A 559 -15.27 -24.52 6.74
C ALA A 559 -16.41 -24.88 5.77
N ARG A 560 -17.50 -25.47 6.26
CA ARG A 560 -18.69 -25.76 5.45
C ARG A 560 -19.31 -24.49 4.88
N THR A 561 -19.37 -23.41 5.66
CA THR A 561 -19.91 -22.12 5.21
C THR A 561 -19.03 -21.53 4.10
N ILE A 562 -17.71 -21.56 4.27
CA ILE A 562 -16.74 -21.06 3.27
C ILE A 562 -16.83 -21.91 1.99
N LEU A 563 -16.88 -23.24 2.11
CA LEU A 563 -17.03 -24.15 0.97
C LEU A 563 -18.36 -23.93 0.21
N ALA A 564 -19.46 -23.73 0.93
CA ALA A 564 -20.75 -23.41 0.28
C ALA A 564 -20.64 -22.14 -0.58
N ARG A 565 -20.04 -21.07 -0.04
CA ARG A 565 -19.82 -19.83 -0.79
C ARG A 565 -18.84 -19.98 -1.99
N ALA A 566 -17.94 -20.96 -1.95
CA ALA A 566 -17.05 -21.26 -3.06
C ALA A 566 -17.75 -22.03 -4.19
N LEU A 567 -18.84 -22.72 -3.90
CA LEU A 567 -19.61 -23.51 -4.86
C LEU A 567 -20.74 -22.72 -5.51
N ASP A 568 -21.21 -21.65 -4.86
CA ASP A 568 -22.15 -20.69 -5.45
C ASP A 568 -21.47 -19.85 -6.55
#